data_f8de1bb8ebeb5dd3e25558e351b07dd5
#
_entry.id   f8de1bb8ebeb5dd3e25558e351b07dd5
#
_cell.length_a   1.000
_cell.length_b   1.000
_cell.length_c   1.000
_cell.angle_alpha   90.00
_cell.angle_beta   90.00
_cell.angle_gamma   90.00
#
_symmetry.space_group_name_H-M   'P 1'
#
loop_
_entity.id
_entity.type
_entity.pdbx_description
1 polymer ?
#
loop_
_entity_poly.entity_id
_entity_poly.type
_entity_poly.pdbx_seq_one_letter_code
_entity_poly.pdbx_strand_id
1 'polypeptide(L)'
;MINIEHLDKTYHLKNVDVHAVDDVSLHIESGQIYGVIGYSGAGKSTLVRCLNFLEIPDSGSIEIEGFGKVSANQGSLDISQKKLRELRRSIGMIFQHFNLLDRSTVFDNVAYPLKYTGLSKKEIETRVDELLDLVDLADKKYVYPSQLSGGQKQRVAIARALSNNPKVLLSDEATSALDPDATESILKLLRDLNKRLGITIILITHEMSVIKSIANRVVVMENGKVVEEGDVYDIFANPKEEITKKFINSSSSLSNITKLIENKTIIPTDCKLVKLTFTRDSVGSATISKISREYNVDVNIMLANVDVVNADALGGIIASIEGNKGDIQDAINYLHASNVKVEVIHNA
;
A
#
# COMPACT_ATOMS: atom_id res chain seq x y z
N MET A 1 -1.13 13.82 11.84
CA MET A 1 -1.42 14.49 10.56
C MET A 1 -0.11 14.85 9.88
N ILE A 2 -0.02 14.57 8.58
CA ILE A 2 1.11 14.98 7.73
C ILE A 2 0.51 15.73 6.55
N ASN A 3 1.01 16.94 6.29
CA ASN A 3 0.61 17.72 5.14
C ASN A 3 1.84 18.01 4.27
N ILE A 4 1.74 17.66 3.00
CA ILE A 4 2.78 17.85 1.98
C ILE A 4 2.22 18.83 0.97
N GLU A 5 2.96 19.88 0.66
CA GLU A 5 2.53 20.94 -0.26
C GLU A 5 3.62 21.20 -1.30
N HIS A 6 3.26 21.02 -2.56
CA HIS A 6 4.08 21.35 -3.73
C HIS A 6 5.51 20.82 -3.65
N LEU A 7 5.65 19.53 -3.27
CA LEU A 7 6.96 18.91 -3.07
C LEU A 7 7.58 18.53 -4.40
N ASP A 8 8.82 19.01 -4.62
CA ASP A 8 9.61 18.70 -5.80
C ASP A 8 10.93 18.04 -5.44
N LYS A 9 11.37 17.07 -6.25
CA LYS A 9 12.70 16.49 -6.22
C LYS A 9 13.15 16.04 -7.57
N THR A 10 14.23 16.65 -8.06
CA THR A 10 14.87 16.34 -9.33
C THR A 10 16.29 15.82 -9.11
N TYR A 11 16.64 14.74 -9.77
CA TYR A 11 18.02 14.25 -9.84
C TYR A 11 18.66 14.66 -11.15
N HIS A 12 19.74 15.45 -11.07
CA HIS A 12 20.52 15.87 -12.24
C HIS A 12 21.57 14.81 -12.57
N LEU A 13 21.32 14.03 -13.61
CA LEU A 13 22.27 13.06 -14.16
C LEU A 13 23.01 13.68 -15.33
N LYS A 14 24.17 13.07 -15.73
CA LYS A 14 25.07 13.66 -16.76
C LYS A 14 24.38 14.15 -18.05
N ASN A 15 23.26 13.54 -18.46
CA ASN A 15 22.56 13.86 -19.72
C ASN A 15 21.04 13.94 -19.58
N VAL A 16 20.47 13.75 -18.39
CA VAL A 16 19.02 13.70 -18.20
C VAL A 16 18.68 14.18 -16.79
N ASP A 17 17.68 15.04 -16.70
CA ASP A 17 17.04 15.39 -15.42
C ASP A 17 15.89 14.42 -15.16
N VAL A 18 15.87 13.82 -13.98
CA VAL A 18 14.82 12.91 -13.55
C VAL A 18 13.99 13.60 -12.45
N HIS A 19 12.79 14.01 -12.79
CA HIS A 19 11.82 14.55 -11.84
C HIS A 19 11.23 13.38 -11.04
N ALA A 20 11.88 13.03 -9.94
CA ALA A 20 11.48 11.88 -9.12
C ALA A 20 10.26 12.17 -8.24
N VAL A 21 10.06 13.44 -7.86
CA VAL A 21 8.83 13.96 -7.24
C VAL A 21 8.55 15.29 -7.95
N ASP A 22 7.35 15.47 -8.47
CA ASP A 22 6.97 16.57 -9.34
C ASP A 22 5.60 17.12 -8.87
N ASP A 23 5.63 18.24 -8.16
CA ASP A 23 4.49 18.98 -7.59
C ASP A 23 3.54 18.08 -6.76
N VAL A 24 4.12 17.27 -5.86
CA VAL A 24 3.33 16.36 -5.03
C VAL A 24 2.76 17.10 -3.83
N SER A 25 1.41 17.07 -3.70
CA SER A 25 0.67 17.55 -2.54
C SER A 25 -0.21 16.43 -2.00
N LEU A 26 -0.11 16.12 -0.69
CA LEU A 26 -0.82 15.04 -0.02
C LEU A 26 -1.21 15.43 1.39
N HIS A 27 -2.36 14.92 1.83
CA HIS A 27 -2.83 15.06 3.20
C HIS A 27 -3.06 13.68 3.83
N ILE A 28 -2.35 13.39 4.93
CA ILE A 28 -2.42 12.11 5.63
C ILE A 28 -2.87 12.36 7.06
N GLU A 29 -4.00 11.78 7.44
CA GLU A 29 -4.55 11.92 8.78
C GLU A 29 -3.75 11.13 9.82
N SER A 30 -3.79 11.59 11.07
CA SER A 30 -3.15 10.88 12.19
C SER A 30 -3.78 9.50 12.41
N GLY A 31 -2.94 8.50 12.63
CA GLY A 31 -3.37 7.13 12.90
C GLY A 31 -3.81 6.34 11.66
N GLN A 32 -3.72 6.91 10.46
CA GLN A 32 -3.99 6.18 9.22
C GLN A 32 -2.82 5.26 8.83
N ILE A 33 -3.16 4.16 8.14
CA ILE A 33 -2.22 3.40 7.31
C ILE A 33 -2.44 3.87 5.87
N TYR A 34 -1.47 4.57 5.33
CA TYR A 34 -1.52 5.22 4.02
C TYR A 34 -0.60 4.50 3.03
N GLY A 35 -1.17 3.97 1.95
CA GLY A 35 -0.44 3.26 0.91
C GLY A 35 0.09 4.20 -0.17
N VAL A 36 1.32 3.98 -0.62
CA VAL A 36 1.91 4.64 -1.80
C VAL A 36 2.27 3.56 -2.82
N ILE A 37 1.58 3.54 -3.94
CA ILE A 37 1.76 2.55 -5.01
C ILE A 37 2.17 3.19 -6.32
N GLY A 38 2.70 2.38 -7.23
CA GLY A 38 3.15 2.79 -8.56
C GLY A 38 4.23 1.85 -9.08
N TYR A 39 4.52 1.91 -10.37
CA TYR A 39 5.58 1.10 -10.98
C TYR A 39 6.96 1.47 -10.44
N SER A 40 7.95 0.60 -10.70
CA SER A 40 9.35 0.93 -10.42
C SER A 40 9.73 2.23 -11.16
N GLY A 41 10.42 3.14 -10.45
CA GLY A 41 10.76 4.46 -10.99
C GLY A 41 9.66 5.53 -10.88
N ALA A 42 8.48 5.24 -10.34
CA ALA A 42 7.40 6.23 -10.16
C ALA A 42 7.69 7.34 -9.13
N GLY A 43 8.81 7.26 -8.37
CA GLY A 43 9.18 8.26 -7.37
C GLY A 43 8.83 7.94 -5.92
N LYS A 44 8.17 6.81 -5.65
CA LYS A 44 7.69 6.42 -4.31
C LYS A 44 8.74 6.47 -3.20
N SER A 45 9.87 5.78 -3.40
CA SER A 45 10.96 5.75 -2.39
C SER A 45 11.60 7.12 -2.21
N THR A 46 11.67 7.94 -3.28
CA THR A 46 12.15 9.32 -3.19
C THR A 46 11.18 10.16 -2.34
N LEU A 47 9.86 10.05 -2.59
CA LEU A 47 8.85 10.75 -1.79
C LEU A 47 9.00 10.41 -0.30
N VAL A 48 9.09 9.11 0.07
CA VAL A 48 9.22 8.70 1.48
C VAL A 48 10.55 9.14 2.08
N ARG A 49 11.64 9.15 1.31
CA ARG A 49 12.92 9.70 1.79
C ARG A 49 12.90 11.22 1.95
N CYS A 50 12.08 11.92 1.19
CA CYS A 50 11.83 13.34 1.43
C CYS A 50 11.05 13.58 2.72
N LEU A 51 10.10 12.71 3.10
CA LEU A 51 9.32 12.86 4.33
C LEU A 51 10.16 12.83 5.61
N ASN A 52 11.26 12.08 5.63
CA ASN A 52 12.20 12.08 6.73
C ASN A 52 13.48 12.90 6.46
N PHE A 53 13.48 13.63 5.34
CA PHE A 53 14.60 14.46 4.87
C PHE A 53 15.93 13.70 4.73
N LEU A 54 15.89 12.38 4.49
CA LEU A 54 17.06 11.63 4.00
C LEU A 54 17.45 12.11 2.60
N GLU A 55 16.44 12.39 1.76
CA GLU A 55 16.57 13.18 0.55
C GLU A 55 16.01 14.58 0.81
N ILE A 56 16.78 15.61 0.54
CA ILE A 56 16.33 17.00 0.70
C ILE A 56 15.52 17.38 -0.53
N PRO A 57 14.24 17.77 -0.41
CA PRO A 57 13.46 18.30 -1.52
C PRO A 57 14.10 19.55 -2.12
N ASP A 58 13.85 19.80 -3.39
CA ASP A 58 14.32 21.01 -4.06
C ASP A 58 13.40 22.20 -3.75
N SER A 59 12.08 21.92 -3.61
CA SER A 59 11.08 22.91 -3.20
C SER A 59 9.90 22.24 -2.47
N GLY A 60 8.99 23.07 -1.97
CA GLY A 60 7.78 22.64 -1.27
C GLY A 60 7.92 22.59 0.25
N SER A 61 6.93 22.04 0.92
CA SER A 61 6.92 21.96 2.38
C SER A 61 6.30 20.66 2.89
N ILE A 62 6.75 20.26 4.07
CA ILE A 62 6.23 19.11 4.81
C ILE A 62 5.92 19.58 6.23
N GLU A 63 4.67 19.41 6.63
CA GLU A 63 4.22 19.67 7.99
C GLU A 63 3.89 18.35 8.68
N ILE A 64 4.43 18.14 9.88
CA ILE A 64 4.19 16.96 10.71
C ILE A 64 3.62 17.41 12.03
N GLU A 65 2.49 16.84 12.41
CA GLU A 65 1.80 17.16 13.66
C GLU A 65 2.69 16.95 14.88
N GLY A 66 2.76 18.00 15.71
CA GLY A 66 3.59 18.03 16.92
C GLY A 66 5.06 18.33 16.67
N PHE A 67 5.45 18.58 15.41
CA PHE A 67 6.77 19.06 15.06
C PHE A 67 6.73 20.44 14.37
N GLY A 68 5.78 20.65 13.45
CA GLY A 68 5.59 21.84 12.66
C GLY A 68 5.93 21.67 11.18
N LYS A 69 5.95 22.81 10.47
CA LYS A 69 6.21 22.88 9.03
C LYS A 69 7.70 23.08 8.76
N VAL A 70 8.22 22.36 7.80
CA VAL A 70 9.59 22.49 7.25
C VAL A 70 9.46 22.76 5.76
N SER A 71 10.04 23.86 5.31
CA SER A 71 10.04 24.23 3.89
C SER A 71 11.41 24.00 3.28
N ALA A 72 11.39 23.56 2.03
CA ALA A 72 12.58 23.43 1.19
C ALA A 72 12.58 24.55 0.13
N ASN A 73 13.74 25.12 -0.11
CA ASN A 73 13.96 26.09 -1.18
C ASN A 73 15.34 25.89 -1.76
N GLN A 74 15.43 25.63 -3.07
CA GLN A 74 16.68 25.36 -3.78
C GLN A 74 17.55 24.31 -3.09
N GLY A 75 16.94 23.20 -2.63
CA GLY A 75 17.63 22.12 -1.94
C GLY A 75 18.15 22.46 -0.53
N SER A 76 17.70 23.55 0.07
CA SER A 76 18.01 23.95 1.43
C SER A 76 16.75 23.95 2.30
N LEU A 77 16.89 23.55 3.56
CA LEU A 77 15.79 23.50 4.52
C LEU A 77 15.79 24.73 5.45
N ASP A 78 14.62 25.26 5.78
CA ASP A 78 14.42 26.37 6.72
C ASP A 78 14.52 25.96 8.20
N ILE A 79 15.24 24.87 8.48
CA ILE A 79 15.34 24.27 9.80
C ILE A 79 16.80 24.07 10.22
N SER A 80 17.07 24.27 11.51
CA SER A 80 18.42 24.01 12.05
C SER A 80 18.73 22.51 12.10
N GLN A 81 20.02 22.16 12.01
CA GLN A 81 20.49 20.76 12.09
C GLN A 81 20.09 20.06 13.39
N LYS A 82 19.92 20.79 14.49
CA LYS A 82 19.44 20.25 15.77
C LYS A 82 17.98 19.84 15.64
N LYS A 83 17.11 20.73 15.16
CA LYS A 83 15.69 20.45 14.95
C LYS A 83 15.46 19.35 13.91
N LEU A 84 16.27 19.32 12.84
CA LEU A 84 16.20 18.26 11.84
C LEU A 84 16.49 16.86 12.44
N ARG A 85 17.47 16.78 13.36
CA ARG A 85 17.73 15.53 14.09
C ARG A 85 16.59 15.14 15.02
N GLU A 86 15.94 16.09 15.66
CA GLU A 86 14.75 15.86 16.50
C GLU A 86 13.57 15.35 15.64
N LEU A 87 13.33 15.96 14.47
CA LEU A 87 12.34 15.50 13.52
C LEU A 87 12.60 14.05 13.07
N ARG A 88 13.82 13.74 12.64
CA ARG A 88 14.18 12.40 12.21
C ARG A 88 14.01 11.34 13.32
N ARG A 89 14.14 11.72 14.59
CA ARG A 89 13.85 10.82 15.73
C ARG A 89 12.35 10.59 15.92
N SER A 90 11.49 11.54 15.53
CA SER A 90 10.05 11.41 15.62
C SER A 90 9.45 10.57 14.49
N ILE A 91 10.26 10.18 13.50
CA ILE A 91 9.87 9.35 12.36
C ILE A 91 10.67 8.05 12.40
N GLY A 92 9.98 6.92 12.55
CA GLY A 92 10.57 5.60 12.38
C GLY A 92 10.68 5.23 10.90
N MET A 93 11.72 4.49 10.51
CA MET A 93 11.84 4.00 9.15
C MET A 93 12.20 2.52 9.12
N ILE A 94 11.45 1.77 8.34
CA ILE A 94 11.66 0.36 8.01
C ILE A 94 12.13 0.30 6.57
N PHE A 95 13.28 -0.32 6.35
CA PHE A 95 13.92 -0.40 5.04
C PHE A 95 13.68 -1.77 4.39
N GLN A 96 13.72 -1.82 3.08
CA GLN A 96 13.52 -3.02 2.27
C GLN A 96 14.47 -4.18 2.66
N HIS A 97 15.73 -3.89 2.92
CA HIS A 97 16.77 -4.89 3.26
C HIS A 97 17.10 -4.94 4.76
N PHE A 98 16.12 -4.65 5.63
CA PHE A 98 16.23 -4.63 7.10
C PHE A 98 17.26 -3.62 7.63
N ASN A 99 18.39 -3.44 6.98
CA ASN A 99 19.51 -2.57 7.34
C ASN A 99 19.97 -2.77 8.80
N LEU A 100 20.02 -4.03 9.25
CA LEU A 100 20.52 -4.37 10.58
C LEU A 100 22.04 -4.27 10.65
N LEU A 101 22.54 -3.97 11.83
CA LEU A 101 23.96 -3.99 12.13
C LEU A 101 24.38 -5.46 12.35
N ASP A 102 24.96 -6.10 11.34
CA ASP A 102 25.24 -7.54 11.32
C ASP A 102 26.21 -8.00 12.44
N ARG A 103 27.09 -7.12 12.88
CA ARG A 103 28.07 -7.38 13.95
C ARG A 103 27.56 -7.00 15.34
N SER A 104 26.28 -6.67 15.46
CA SER A 104 25.63 -6.26 16.70
C SER A 104 24.47 -7.22 17.00
N THR A 105 24.22 -7.45 18.28
CA THR A 105 23.09 -8.29 18.72
C THR A 105 21.74 -7.64 18.37
N VAL A 106 20.65 -8.38 18.52
CA VAL A 106 19.27 -7.84 18.42
C VAL A 106 19.10 -6.69 19.40
N PHE A 107 19.55 -6.86 20.66
CA PHE A 107 19.53 -5.80 21.66
C PHE A 107 20.22 -4.53 21.17
N ASP A 108 21.46 -4.65 20.68
CA ASP A 108 22.23 -3.51 20.22
C ASP A 108 21.61 -2.80 19.01
N ASN A 109 20.98 -3.55 18.10
CA ASN A 109 20.24 -3.00 16.96
C ASN A 109 19.07 -2.13 17.42
N VAL A 110 18.25 -2.62 18.36
CA VAL A 110 17.08 -1.90 18.88
C VAL A 110 17.52 -0.74 19.79
N ALA A 111 18.59 -0.92 20.58
CA ALA A 111 19.15 0.12 21.44
C ALA A 111 19.87 1.24 20.68
N TYR A 112 20.28 1.00 19.43
CA TYR A 112 21.13 1.94 18.69
C TYR A 112 20.55 3.36 18.59
N PRO A 113 19.26 3.57 18.23
CA PRO A 113 18.66 4.90 18.18
C PRO A 113 18.58 5.60 19.55
N LEU A 114 18.58 4.84 20.65
CA LEU A 114 18.45 5.34 22.02
C LEU A 114 19.78 5.84 22.60
N LYS A 115 20.92 5.45 22.03
CA LYS A 115 22.26 5.79 22.58
C LYS A 115 22.53 7.29 22.74
N TYR A 116 21.82 8.13 21.99
CA TYR A 116 22.01 9.58 21.97
C TYR A 116 20.79 10.36 22.48
N THR A 117 19.93 9.72 23.26
CA THR A 117 18.71 10.36 23.79
C THR A 117 18.87 10.89 25.22
N GLY A 118 20.00 10.57 25.88
CA GLY A 118 20.25 10.93 27.29
C GLY A 118 19.68 9.92 28.29
N LEU A 119 19.05 8.84 27.84
CA LEU A 119 18.55 7.76 28.69
C LEU A 119 19.71 7.01 29.37
N SER A 120 19.50 6.58 30.61
CA SER A 120 20.40 5.70 31.35
C SER A 120 20.42 4.30 30.72
N LYS A 121 21.47 3.51 30.99
CA LYS A 121 21.56 2.13 30.52
C LYS A 121 20.36 1.28 30.92
N LYS A 122 19.83 1.46 32.14
CA LYS A 122 18.68 0.73 32.67
C LYS A 122 17.40 1.10 31.92
N GLU A 123 17.18 2.39 31.62
CA GLU A 123 16.02 2.84 30.86
C GLU A 123 16.07 2.33 29.41
N ILE A 124 17.26 2.32 28.79
CA ILE A 124 17.46 1.73 27.45
C ILE A 124 17.13 0.23 27.49
N GLU A 125 17.64 -0.50 28.50
CA GLU A 125 17.38 -1.93 28.63
C GLU A 125 15.88 -2.23 28.78
N THR A 126 15.19 -1.53 29.68
CA THR A 126 13.73 -1.66 29.86
C THR A 126 12.99 -1.37 28.57
N ARG A 127 13.36 -0.29 27.86
CA ARG A 127 12.70 0.07 26.59
C ARG A 127 12.93 -0.98 25.50
N VAL A 128 14.12 -1.54 25.40
CA VAL A 128 14.41 -2.61 24.43
C VAL A 128 13.61 -3.86 24.74
N ASP A 129 13.50 -4.23 26.03
CA ASP A 129 12.72 -5.40 26.45
C ASP A 129 11.26 -5.24 26.08
N GLU A 130 10.63 -4.09 26.38
CA GLU A 130 9.26 -3.77 25.95
C GLU A 130 9.06 -3.90 24.43
N LEU A 131 10.03 -3.42 23.64
CA LEU A 131 9.96 -3.47 22.18
C LEU A 131 10.15 -4.88 21.63
N LEU A 132 11.02 -5.68 22.24
CA LEU A 132 11.22 -7.07 21.84
C LEU A 132 10.01 -7.93 22.21
N ASP A 133 9.37 -7.69 23.34
CA ASP A 133 8.09 -8.31 23.71
C ASP A 133 7.01 -7.92 22.68
N LEU A 134 6.93 -6.64 22.29
CA LEU A 134 5.94 -6.13 21.34
C LEU A 134 6.03 -6.78 19.95
N VAL A 135 7.22 -7.24 19.55
CA VAL A 135 7.47 -7.91 18.27
C VAL A 135 7.68 -9.41 18.38
N ASP A 136 7.39 -10.03 19.54
CA ASP A 136 7.55 -11.47 19.84
C ASP A 136 8.99 -11.99 19.63
N LEU A 137 10.00 -11.26 20.11
CA LEU A 137 11.42 -11.62 20.00
C LEU A 137 12.20 -11.50 21.32
N ALA A 138 11.54 -11.55 22.48
CA ALA A 138 12.21 -11.44 23.78
C ALA A 138 13.28 -12.52 23.98
N ASP A 139 13.03 -13.75 23.53
CA ASP A 139 13.97 -14.89 23.59
C ASP A 139 15.19 -14.74 22.66
N LYS A 140 15.18 -13.77 21.74
CA LYS A 140 16.24 -13.51 20.76
C LYS A 140 17.10 -12.29 21.09
N LYS A 141 16.98 -11.71 22.28
CA LYS A 141 17.63 -10.46 22.71
C LYS A 141 19.13 -10.41 22.38
N TYR A 142 19.84 -11.50 22.60
CA TYR A 142 21.31 -11.55 22.48
C TYR A 142 21.82 -12.33 21.26
N VAL A 143 20.96 -12.71 20.32
CA VAL A 143 21.40 -13.36 19.08
C VAL A 143 21.81 -12.32 18.02
N TYR A 144 22.56 -12.75 17.02
CA TYR A 144 22.98 -11.89 15.91
C TYR A 144 22.02 -12.01 14.71
N PRO A 145 21.94 -10.98 13.85
CA PRO A 145 21.06 -11.00 12.66
C PRO A 145 21.27 -12.21 11.75
N SER A 146 22.50 -12.74 11.65
CA SER A 146 22.79 -13.94 10.85
C SER A 146 22.07 -15.21 11.33
N GLN A 147 21.60 -15.24 12.57
CA GLN A 147 20.91 -16.36 13.19
C GLN A 147 19.38 -16.24 13.10
N LEU A 148 18.87 -15.19 12.44
CA LEU A 148 17.45 -14.88 12.34
C LEU A 148 16.89 -15.19 10.94
N SER A 149 15.63 -15.65 10.88
CA SER A 149 14.88 -15.71 9.64
C SER A 149 14.59 -14.31 9.07
N GLY A 150 14.16 -14.22 7.82
CA GLY A 150 13.77 -12.94 7.19
C GLY A 150 12.69 -12.21 7.99
N GLY A 151 11.62 -12.90 8.38
CA GLY A 151 10.55 -12.32 9.18
C GLY A 151 11.03 -11.85 10.58
N GLN A 152 11.94 -12.59 11.22
CA GLN A 152 12.53 -12.17 12.49
C GLN A 152 13.42 -10.94 12.33
N LYS A 153 14.23 -10.86 11.26
CA LYS A 153 15.02 -9.65 10.94
C LYS A 153 14.13 -8.44 10.76
N GLN A 154 12.98 -8.62 10.09
CA GLN A 154 12.01 -7.56 9.88
C GLN A 154 11.36 -7.09 11.19
N ARG A 155 11.03 -8.01 12.09
CA ARG A 155 10.54 -7.68 13.43
C ARG A 155 11.57 -6.88 14.24
N VAL A 156 12.86 -7.20 14.16
CA VAL A 156 13.94 -6.41 14.76
C VAL A 156 14.02 -5.01 14.13
N ALA A 157 13.90 -4.90 12.81
CA ALA A 157 13.89 -3.61 12.13
C ALA A 157 12.69 -2.74 12.55
N ILE A 158 11.51 -3.34 12.74
CA ILE A 158 10.31 -2.67 13.28
C ILE A 158 10.55 -2.20 14.72
N ALA A 159 11.04 -3.08 15.61
CA ALA A 159 11.36 -2.72 17.00
C ALA A 159 12.36 -1.54 17.06
N ARG A 160 13.40 -1.57 16.23
CA ARG A 160 14.36 -0.47 16.11
C ARG A 160 13.71 0.83 15.62
N ALA A 161 12.82 0.76 14.64
CA ALA A 161 12.10 1.93 14.13
C ALA A 161 11.19 2.56 15.19
N LEU A 162 10.66 1.75 16.12
CA LEU A 162 9.79 2.18 17.22
C LEU A 162 10.55 2.69 18.46
N SER A 163 11.89 2.59 18.51
CA SER A 163 12.68 2.86 19.72
C SER A 163 12.42 4.25 20.31
N ASN A 164 12.34 5.28 19.47
CA ASN A 164 12.15 6.67 19.89
C ASN A 164 10.67 7.10 20.03
N ASN A 165 9.72 6.16 20.14
CA ASN A 165 8.28 6.45 20.18
C ASN A 165 7.83 7.36 19.01
N PRO A 166 8.09 6.97 17.76
CA PRO A 166 7.77 7.81 16.63
C PRO A 166 6.25 7.99 16.48
N LYS A 167 5.82 9.14 15.98
CA LYS A 167 4.42 9.40 15.59
C LYS A 167 4.12 8.89 14.19
N VAL A 168 5.15 8.75 13.36
CA VAL A 168 5.07 8.32 11.97
C VAL A 168 6.04 7.17 11.75
N LEU A 169 5.57 6.13 11.09
CA LEU A 169 6.37 4.99 10.65
C LEU A 169 6.36 4.92 9.13
N LEU A 170 7.52 5.11 8.52
CA LEU A 170 7.72 4.96 7.09
C LEU A 170 8.18 3.53 6.78
N SER A 171 7.55 2.89 5.82
CA SER A 171 7.85 1.52 5.41
C SER A 171 8.14 1.50 3.91
N ASP A 172 9.41 1.33 3.55
CA ASP A 172 9.87 1.26 2.16
C ASP A 172 10.02 -0.23 1.77
N GLU A 173 9.02 -0.77 1.08
CA GLU A 173 8.96 -2.17 0.59
C GLU A 173 9.32 -3.24 1.65
N ALA A 174 8.85 -3.06 2.88
CA ALA A 174 9.26 -3.87 4.03
C ALA A 174 8.87 -5.36 3.96
N THR A 175 8.06 -5.77 3.00
CA THR A 175 7.62 -7.17 2.82
C THR A 175 8.20 -7.86 1.60
N SER A 176 8.82 -7.12 0.67
CA SER A 176 9.27 -7.64 -0.63
C SER A 176 10.34 -8.75 -0.55
N ALA A 177 11.05 -8.87 0.57
CA ALA A 177 12.08 -9.89 0.80
C ALA A 177 11.60 -11.06 1.68
N LEU A 178 10.29 -11.17 1.94
CA LEU A 178 9.69 -12.15 2.84
C LEU A 178 8.88 -13.18 2.06
N ASP A 179 8.75 -14.37 2.65
CA ASP A 179 7.77 -15.36 2.19
C ASP A 179 6.33 -14.92 2.54
N PRO A 180 5.29 -15.52 1.92
CA PRO A 180 3.90 -15.11 2.14
C PRO A 180 3.45 -15.15 3.60
N ASP A 181 3.83 -16.18 4.36
CA ASP A 181 3.43 -16.35 5.76
C ASP A 181 4.09 -15.30 6.65
N ALA A 182 5.37 -15.02 6.43
CA ALA A 182 6.08 -13.94 7.11
C ALA A 182 5.50 -12.58 6.75
N THR A 183 5.12 -12.35 5.48
CA THR A 183 4.45 -11.13 5.02
C THR A 183 3.15 -10.91 5.79
N GLU A 184 2.25 -11.90 5.84
CA GLU A 184 0.99 -11.78 6.57
C GLU A 184 1.21 -11.48 8.05
N SER A 185 2.18 -12.17 8.69
CA SER A 185 2.57 -11.95 10.07
C SER A 185 3.04 -10.51 10.33
N ILE A 186 3.88 -9.95 9.44
CA ILE A 186 4.37 -8.57 9.55
C ILE A 186 3.23 -7.55 9.32
N LEU A 187 2.35 -7.79 8.35
CA LEU A 187 1.20 -6.91 8.12
C LEU A 187 0.24 -6.88 9.30
N LYS A 188 -0.01 -8.04 9.93
CA LYS A 188 -0.79 -8.13 11.16
C LYS A 188 -0.12 -7.33 12.28
N LEU A 189 1.20 -7.50 12.48
CA LEU A 189 1.96 -6.74 13.46
C LEU A 189 1.84 -5.23 13.22
N LEU A 190 2.03 -4.74 12.00
CA LEU A 190 1.90 -3.32 11.66
C LEU A 190 0.49 -2.77 11.94
N ARG A 191 -0.55 -3.54 11.63
CA ARG A 191 -1.95 -3.19 11.94
C ARG A 191 -2.20 -3.09 13.44
N ASP A 192 -1.68 -4.05 14.22
CA ASP A 192 -1.80 -4.08 15.67
C ASP A 192 -1.06 -2.90 16.32
N LEU A 193 0.13 -2.58 15.83
CA LEU A 193 0.92 -1.41 16.24
C LEU A 193 0.18 -0.11 15.95
N ASN A 194 -0.36 0.04 14.73
CA ASN A 194 -1.16 1.21 14.39
C ASN A 194 -2.35 1.40 15.34
N LYS A 195 -3.12 0.33 15.59
CA LYS A 195 -4.28 0.37 16.49
C LYS A 195 -3.91 0.65 17.96
N ARG A 196 -2.85 0.01 18.48
CA ARG A 196 -2.44 0.12 19.89
C ARG A 196 -1.75 1.44 20.20
N LEU A 197 -0.90 1.92 19.29
CA LEU A 197 -0.05 3.08 19.51
C LEU A 197 -0.59 4.36 18.86
N GLY A 198 -1.60 4.27 18.00
CA GLY A 198 -2.14 5.40 17.24
C GLY A 198 -1.15 6.01 16.24
N ILE A 199 -0.10 5.25 15.84
CA ILE A 199 0.93 5.75 14.93
C ILE A 199 0.41 5.81 13.48
N THR A 200 0.80 6.84 12.76
CA THR A 200 0.55 6.93 11.31
C THR A 200 1.58 6.09 10.57
N ILE A 201 1.13 5.23 9.66
CA ILE A 201 2.03 4.38 8.86
C ILE A 201 1.93 4.78 7.39
N ILE A 202 3.06 5.09 6.75
CA ILE A 202 3.14 5.29 5.31
C ILE A 202 3.86 4.09 4.72
N LEU A 203 3.17 3.34 3.87
CA LEU A 203 3.59 2.06 3.34
C LEU A 203 3.82 2.15 1.84
N ILE A 204 5.08 1.99 1.40
CA ILE A 204 5.39 1.81 -0.01
C ILE A 204 5.39 0.32 -0.34
N THR A 205 4.70 -0.03 -1.40
CA THR A 205 4.75 -1.37 -1.99
C THR A 205 4.29 -1.36 -3.43
N HIS A 206 4.72 -2.34 -4.18
CA HIS A 206 4.15 -2.70 -5.49
C HIS A 206 3.19 -3.90 -5.40
N GLU A 207 3.00 -4.46 -4.20
CA GLU A 207 2.12 -5.60 -3.93
C GLU A 207 0.72 -5.14 -3.56
N MET A 208 -0.26 -5.34 -4.45
CA MET A 208 -1.65 -4.93 -4.23
C MET A 208 -2.32 -5.67 -3.07
N SER A 209 -1.93 -6.93 -2.83
CA SER A 209 -2.40 -7.73 -1.69
C SER A 209 -2.10 -7.05 -0.35
N VAL A 210 -0.91 -6.47 -0.23
CA VAL A 210 -0.48 -5.72 0.97
C VAL A 210 -1.38 -4.50 1.19
N ILE A 211 -1.61 -3.70 0.14
CA ILE A 211 -2.47 -2.52 0.22
C ILE A 211 -3.91 -2.90 0.61
N LYS A 212 -4.50 -3.89 -0.07
CA LYS A 212 -5.86 -4.39 0.24
C LYS A 212 -6.00 -4.84 1.69
N SER A 213 -4.93 -5.41 2.27
CA SER A 213 -5.01 -6.02 3.59
C SER A 213 -4.98 -5.00 4.73
N ILE A 214 -4.20 -3.92 4.64
CA ILE A 214 -3.99 -3.04 5.80
C ILE A 214 -4.17 -1.55 5.58
N ALA A 215 -4.07 -1.03 4.33
CA ALA A 215 -4.11 0.40 4.11
C ALA A 215 -5.55 0.95 4.16
N ASN A 216 -5.72 2.15 4.74
CA ASN A 216 -7.01 2.85 4.76
C ASN A 216 -7.21 3.66 3.48
N ARG A 217 -6.20 4.43 3.11
CA ARG A 217 -6.17 5.23 1.88
C ARG A 217 -4.94 4.86 1.06
N VAL A 218 -5.00 5.13 -0.22
CA VAL A 218 -3.90 4.86 -1.14
C VAL A 218 -3.75 5.99 -2.14
N VAL A 219 -2.49 6.28 -2.46
CA VAL A 219 -2.11 7.17 -3.56
C VAL A 219 -1.37 6.37 -4.63
N VAL A 220 -1.73 6.64 -5.88
CA VAL A 220 -1.08 6.05 -7.06
C VAL A 220 -0.14 7.10 -7.65
N MET A 221 1.12 6.73 -7.81
CA MET A 221 2.14 7.59 -8.41
C MET A 221 2.58 7.07 -9.78
N GLU A 222 2.78 8.00 -10.70
CA GLU A 222 3.38 7.76 -12.01
C GLU A 222 4.27 8.93 -12.40
N ASN A 223 5.50 8.65 -12.85
CA ASN A 223 6.45 9.67 -13.33
C ASN A 223 6.63 10.85 -12.35
N GLY A 224 6.76 10.58 -11.06
CA GLY A 224 6.95 11.58 -10.02
C GLY A 224 5.67 12.27 -9.53
N LYS A 225 4.53 12.05 -10.18
CA LYS A 225 3.25 12.72 -9.87
C LYS A 225 2.27 11.81 -9.17
N VAL A 226 1.37 12.42 -8.41
CA VAL A 226 0.16 11.79 -7.92
C VAL A 226 -0.86 11.79 -9.07
N VAL A 227 -1.35 10.60 -9.45
CA VAL A 227 -2.34 10.47 -10.52
C VAL A 227 -3.72 10.13 -9.99
N GLU A 228 -3.79 9.37 -8.89
CA GLU A 228 -5.07 9.05 -8.25
C GLU A 228 -4.87 8.86 -6.75
N GLU A 229 -5.83 9.31 -5.94
CA GLU A 229 -5.84 9.16 -4.48
C GLU A 229 -7.27 8.89 -3.99
N GLY A 230 -7.40 8.02 -2.99
CA GLY A 230 -8.70 7.74 -2.39
C GLY A 230 -8.67 6.70 -1.28
N ASP A 231 -9.87 6.37 -0.79
CA ASP A 231 -10.08 5.18 0.04
C ASP A 231 -9.66 3.93 -0.74
N VAL A 232 -9.00 2.99 -0.05
CA VAL A 232 -8.48 1.78 -0.71
C VAL A 232 -9.61 1.01 -1.41
N TYR A 233 -10.77 0.86 -0.75
CA TYR A 233 -11.88 0.14 -1.34
C TYR A 233 -12.37 0.79 -2.64
N ASP A 234 -12.50 2.13 -2.65
CA ASP A 234 -13.01 2.88 -3.82
C ASP A 234 -12.04 2.82 -5.00
N ILE A 235 -10.73 2.94 -4.73
CA ILE A 235 -9.69 2.79 -5.76
C ILE A 235 -9.71 1.40 -6.40
N PHE A 236 -9.94 0.33 -5.61
CA PHE A 236 -10.01 -1.02 -6.15
C PHE A 236 -11.34 -1.34 -6.84
N ALA A 237 -12.46 -0.83 -6.32
CA ALA A 237 -13.79 -1.06 -6.88
C ALA A 237 -14.07 -0.23 -8.14
N ASN A 238 -13.56 1.01 -8.17
CA ASN A 238 -13.85 1.96 -9.26
C ASN A 238 -12.64 2.84 -9.62
N PRO A 239 -11.53 2.25 -10.12
CA PRO A 239 -10.36 3.01 -10.54
C PRO A 239 -10.74 3.95 -11.70
N LYS A 240 -10.28 5.19 -11.63
CA LYS A 240 -10.57 6.22 -12.64
C LYS A 240 -9.47 6.27 -13.68
N GLU A 241 -8.22 6.32 -13.21
CA GLU A 241 -7.05 6.48 -14.07
C GLU A 241 -6.65 5.17 -14.76
N GLU A 242 -6.21 5.25 -16.01
CA GLU A 242 -5.80 4.09 -16.80
C GLU A 242 -4.63 3.33 -16.17
N ILE A 243 -3.69 4.03 -15.55
CA ILE A 243 -2.56 3.41 -14.86
C ILE A 243 -3.04 2.62 -13.64
N THR A 244 -4.00 3.15 -12.88
CA THR A 244 -4.60 2.47 -11.73
C THR A 244 -5.33 1.20 -12.17
N LYS A 245 -6.11 1.26 -13.26
CA LYS A 245 -6.78 0.09 -13.86
C LYS A 245 -5.78 -0.97 -14.26
N LYS A 246 -4.69 -0.58 -14.95
CA LYS A 246 -3.62 -1.51 -15.35
C LYS A 246 -2.96 -2.15 -14.12
N PHE A 247 -2.70 -1.38 -13.09
CA PHE A 247 -2.06 -1.85 -11.85
C PHE A 247 -2.94 -2.88 -11.13
N ILE A 248 -4.24 -2.59 -10.96
CA ILE A 248 -5.20 -3.48 -10.33
C ILE A 248 -5.41 -4.74 -11.18
N ASN A 249 -5.55 -4.60 -12.50
CA ASN A 249 -5.73 -5.73 -13.39
C ASN A 249 -4.51 -6.64 -13.43
N SER A 250 -3.28 -6.10 -13.36
CA SER A 250 -2.05 -6.92 -13.36
C SER A 250 -1.92 -7.82 -12.12
N SER A 251 -2.50 -7.42 -11.01
CA SER A 251 -2.52 -8.18 -9.75
C SER A 251 -3.72 -9.14 -9.63
N SER A 252 -4.67 -9.07 -10.56
CA SER A 252 -5.87 -9.90 -10.57
C SER A 252 -5.72 -11.10 -11.51
N SER A 253 -6.19 -12.26 -11.08
CA SER A 253 -6.34 -13.46 -11.96
C SER A 253 -7.24 -13.20 -13.18
N LEU A 254 -8.05 -12.12 -13.13
CA LEU A 254 -8.88 -11.65 -14.25
C LEU A 254 -8.06 -11.27 -15.49
N SER A 255 -6.81 -10.79 -15.32
CA SER A 255 -5.95 -10.41 -16.44
C SER A 255 -5.53 -11.58 -17.34
N ASN A 256 -5.44 -12.79 -16.78
CA ASN A 256 -5.05 -13.96 -17.56
C ASN A 256 -6.15 -14.42 -18.51
N ILE A 257 -7.41 -14.22 -18.13
CA ILE A 257 -8.55 -14.56 -18.99
C ILE A 257 -8.70 -13.57 -20.14
N THR A 258 -8.45 -12.28 -19.92
CA THR A 258 -8.49 -11.31 -21.00
C THR A 258 -7.54 -11.70 -22.14
N LYS A 259 -6.35 -12.22 -21.83
CA LYS A 259 -5.41 -12.76 -22.83
C LYS A 259 -5.93 -14.01 -23.56
N LEU A 260 -6.66 -14.90 -22.86
CA LEU A 260 -7.26 -16.09 -23.48
C LEU A 260 -8.44 -15.72 -24.39
N ILE A 261 -9.17 -14.67 -24.04
CA ILE A 261 -10.27 -14.10 -24.83
C ILE A 261 -9.74 -13.44 -26.11
N GLU A 262 -8.68 -12.62 -26.01
CA GLU A 262 -8.02 -12.01 -27.15
C GLU A 262 -7.51 -13.03 -28.16
N ASN A 263 -7.10 -14.20 -27.71
CA ASN A 263 -6.68 -15.33 -28.55
C ASN A 263 -7.83 -16.14 -29.14
N LYS A 264 -9.10 -15.72 -28.99
CA LYS A 264 -10.31 -16.39 -29.50
C LYS A 264 -10.47 -17.88 -29.12
N THR A 265 -9.83 -18.31 -28.07
CA THR A 265 -9.77 -19.73 -27.69
C THR A 265 -11.01 -20.20 -26.93
N ILE A 266 -11.83 -19.26 -26.38
CA ILE A 266 -12.92 -19.58 -25.42
C ILE A 266 -14.18 -18.75 -25.64
N ILE A 267 -14.40 -18.11 -26.79
CA ILE A 267 -15.61 -17.28 -27.00
C ILE A 267 -16.67 -18.10 -27.72
N PRO A 268 -17.86 -18.36 -27.11
CA PRO A 268 -19.02 -18.86 -27.82
C PRO A 268 -19.48 -17.84 -28.87
N THR A 269 -19.98 -18.33 -29.99
CA THR A 269 -20.69 -17.48 -30.97
C THR A 269 -22.07 -17.10 -30.39
N ASP A 270 -22.51 -15.88 -30.61
CA ASP A 270 -23.81 -15.33 -30.15
C ASP A 270 -23.95 -15.11 -28.63
N CYS A 271 -22.90 -14.61 -27.96
CA CYS A 271 -22.97 -14.24 -26.56
C CYS A 271 -22.41 -12.83 -26.29
N LYS A 272 -22.82 -12.19 -25.19
CA LYS A 272 -22.12 -11.03 -24.62
C LYS A 272 -21.17 -11.51 -23.54
N LEU A 273 -19.89 -11.19 -23.70
CA LEU A 273 -18.91 -11.41 -22.65
C LEU A 273 -18.82 -10.17 -21.77
N VAL A 274 -19.06 -10.35 -20.48
CA VAL A 274 -19.12 -9.26 -19.50
C VAL A 274 -18.19 -9.50 -18.33
N LYS A 275 -17.63 -8.40 -17.81
CA LYS A 275 -17.02 -8.35 -16.50
C LYS A 275 -18.01 -7.70 -15.54
N LEU A 276 -18.34 -8.41 -14.48
CA LEU A 276 -19.25 -7.97 -13.44
C LEU A 276 -18.43 -7.66 -12.19
N THR A 277 -18.61 -6.47 -11.62
CA THR A 277 -17.99 -6.11 -10.35
C THR A 277 -19.08 -5.93 -9.29
N PHE A 278 -19.01 -6.72 -8.23
CA PHE A 278 -19.93 -6.70 -7.09
C PHE A 278 -19.27 -5.94 -5.95
N THR A 279 -19.92 -4.88 -5.55
CA THR A 279 -19.47 -4.06 -4.40
C THR A 279 -20.05 -4.60 -3.09
N ARG A 280 -19.67 -3.97 -1.96
CA ARG A 280 -20.18 -4.33 -0.60
C ARG A 280 -21.70 -4.43 -0.54
N ASP A 281 -22.42 -3.64 -1.36
CA ASP A 281 -23.90 -3.60 -1.37
C ASP A 281 -24.54 -4.72 -2.22
N SER A 282 -23.79 -5.34 -3.13
CA SER A 282 -24.31 -6.33 -4.09
C SER A 282 -23.70 -7.73 -3.96
N VAL A 283 -22.56 -7.89 -3.29
CA VAL A 283 -21.82 -9.17 -3.25
C VAL A 283 -22.57 -10.30 -2.54
N GLY A 284 -23.49 -10.00 -1.65
CA GLY A 284 -24.29 -11.01 -0.90
C GLY A 284 -25.60 -11.44 -1.61
N SER A 285 -25.90 -10.91 -2.80
CA SER A 285 -27.17 -11.18 -3.50
C SER A 285 -27.05 -12.28 -4.53
N ALA A 286 -28.10 -13.11 -4.69
CA ALA A 286 -28.15 -14.17 -5.70
C ALA A 286 -28.46 -13.61 -7.12
N THR A 287 -27.79 -12.53 -7.50
CA THR A 287 -28.08 -11.74 -8.70
C THR A 287 -27.92 -12.55 -9.98
N ILE A 288 -26.86 -13.36 -10.10
CA ILE A 288 -26.61 -14.21 -11.27
C ILE A 288 -27.75 -15.22 -11.47
N SER A 289 -28.11 -15.93 -10.39
CA SER A 289 -29.21 -16.91 -10.43
C SER A 289 -30.55 -16.24 -10.77
N LYS A 290 -30.76 -15.00 -10.34
CA LYS A 290 -31.97 -14.25 -10.59
C LYS A 290 -32.08 -13.83 -12.06
N ILE A 291 -31.04 -13.30 -12.67
CA ILE A 291 -31.08 -12.92 -14.08
C ILE A 291 -31.34 -14.13 -15.00
N SER A 292 -30.76 -15.28 -14.70
CA SER A 292 -31.02 -16.49 -15.48
C SER A 292 -32.49 -16.94 -15.41
N ARG A 293 -33.10 -16.85 -14.22
CA ARG A 293 -34.51 -17.28 -14.06
C ARG A 293 -35.56 -16.29 -14.58
N GLU A 294 -35.30 -14.99 -14.40
CA GLU A 294 -36.33 -13.95 -14.68
C GLU A 294 -36.20 -13.36 -16.06
N TYR A 295 -35.02 -13.40 -16.67
CA TYR A 295 -34.75 -12.78 -17.98
C TYR A 295 -34.47 -13.78 -19.10
N ASN A 296 -34.66 -15.08 -18.82
CA ASN A 296 -34.47 -16.16 -19.80
C ASN A 296 -33.12 -16.09 -20.53
N VAL A 297 -32.05 -15.91 -19.75
CA VAL A 297 -30.67 -15.89 -20.22
C VAL A 297 -29.87 -16.99 -19.54
N ASP A 298 -28.94 -17.59 -20.27
CA ASP A 298 -27.96 -18.51 -19.72
C ASP A 298 -26.67 -17.74 -19.38
N VAL A 299 -26.16 -17.94 -18.16
CA VAL A 299 -24.94 -17.29 -17.69
C VAL A 299 -23.89 -18.34 -17.41
N ASN A 300 -22.86 -18.36 -18.24
CA ASN A 300 -21.69 -19.23 -18.04
C ASN A 300 -20.57 -18.45 -17.36
N ILE A 301 -20.25 -18.81 -16.12
CA ILE A 301 -19.18 -18.18 -15.32
C ILE A 301 -17.84 -18.76 -15.74
N MET A 302 -17.00 -17.98 -16.38
CA MET A 302 -15.66 -18.38 -16.82
C MET A 302 -14.62 -18.17 -15.72
N LEU A 303 -14.79 -17.12 -14.90
CA LEU A 303 -13.98 -16.83 -13.72
C LEU A 303 -14.82 -16.13 -12.67
N ALA A 304 -14.62 -16.51 -11.42
CA ALA A 304 -15.13 -15.76 -10.28
C ALA A 304 -14.04 -15.60 -9.24
N ASN A 305 -13.94 -14.39 -8.67
CA ASN A 305 -13.04 -14.07 -7.57
C ASN A 305 -13.75 -13.17 -6.56
N VAL A 306 -13.44 -13.36 -5.28
CA VAL A 306 -13.86 -12.46 -4.21
C VAL A 306 -12.62 -12.03 -3.46
N ASP A 307 -12.29 -10.76 -3.57
CA ASP A 307 -11.23 -10.12 -2.81
C ASP A 307 -11.78 -9.54 -1.51
N VAL A 308 -10.96 -9.51 -0.48
CA VAL A 308 -11.26 -8.80 0.77
C VAL A 308 -10.39 -7.54 0.82
N VAL A 309 -11.04 -6.38 0.88
CA VAL A 309 -10.40 -5.07 0.96
C VAL A 309 -10.82 -4.42 2.28
N ASN A 310 -9.93 -4.31 3.26
CA ASN A 310 -10.24 -3.77 4.59
C ASN A 310 -11.47 -4.38 5.26
N ALA A 311 -11.65 -5.70 5.20
CA ALA A 311 -12.80 -6.46 5.69
C ALA A 311 -14.09 -6.33 4.86
N ASP A 312 -14.12 -5.52 3.81
CA ASP A 312 -15.22 -5.46 2.85
C ASP A 312 -14.96 -6.40 1.66
N ALA A 313 -16.01 -7.05 1.19
CA ALA A 313 -15.91 -7.94 0.03
C ALA A 313 -16.01 -7.13 -1.29
N LEU A 314 -15.15 -7.50 -2.24
CA LEU A 314 -15.18 -7.01 -3.61
C LEU A 314 -15.18 -8.20 -4.56
N GLY A 315 -16.33 -8.47 -5.20
CA GLY A 315 -16.51 -9.60 -6.12
C GLY A 315 -16.20 -9.22 -7.56
N GLY A 316 -15.53 -10.10 -8.29
CA GLY A 316 -15.32 -9.98 -9.73
C GLY A 316 -15.74 -11.26 -10.44
N ILE A 317 -16.54 -11.16 -11.50
CA ILE A 317 -16.94 -12.29 -12.34
C ILE A 317 -16.68 -11.92 -13.80
N ILE A 318 -16.11 -12.85 -14.57
CA ILE A 318 -16.16 -12.83 -16.02
C ILE A 318 -17.11 -13.94 -16.45
N ALA A 319 -18.13 -13.57 -17.21
CA ALA A 319 -19.16 -14.49 -17.68
C ALA A 319 -19.59 -14.19 -19.12
N SER A 320 -20.00 -15.23 -19.86
CA SER A 320 -20.80 -15.07 -21.06
C SER A 320 -22.28 -15.09 -20.70
N ILE A 321 -23.04 -14.20 -21.31
CA ILE A 321 -24.50 -14.13 -21.22
C ILE A 321 -25.05 -14.46 -22.60
N GLU A 322 -25.83 -15.56 -22.67
CA GLU A 322 -26.42 -16.11 -23.88
C GLU A 322 -27.96 -15.96 -23.82
N GLY A 323 -28.61 -15.65 -24.93
CA GLY A 323 -30.06 -15.46 -25.02
C GLY A 323 -30.43 -14.51 -26.15
N ASN A 324 -31.70 -14.13 -26.21
CA ASN A 324 -32.15 -13.12 -27.18
C ASN A 324 -31.57 -11.74 -26.84
N LYS A 325 -31.31 -10.90 -27.84
CA LYS A 325 -30.69 -9.56 -27.62
C LYS A 325 -31.48 -8.68 -26.64
N GLY A 326 -32.82 -8.79 -26.65
CA GLY A 326 -33.69 -8.08 -25.72
C GLY A 326 -33.51 -8.55 -24.29
N ASP A 327 -33.58 -9.86 -24.09
CA ASP A 327 -33.45 -10.51 -22.78
C ASP A 327 -32.09 -10.23 -22.16
N ILE A 328 -31.00 -10.28 -22.94
CA ILE A 328 -29.65 -9.93 -22.50
C ILE A 328 -29.57 -8.46 -22.06
N GLN A 329 -30.21 -7.55 -22.82
CA GLN A 329 -30.20 -6.13 -22.47
C GLN A 329 -30.98 -5.85 -21.18
N ASP A 330 -32.11 -6.51 -20.98
CA ASP A 330 -32.91 -6.40 -19.75
C ASP A 330 -32.19 -6.98 -18.56
N ALA A 331 -31.50 -8.11 -18.72
CA ALA A 331 -30.65 -8.68 -17.69
C ALA A 331 -29.49 -7.70 -17.29
N ILE A 332 -28.86 -7.05 -18.25
CA ILE A 332 -27.81 -6.05 -17.99
C ILE A 332 -28.39 -4.83 -17.26
N ASN A 333 -29.55 -4.34 -17.67
CA ASN A 333 -30.24 -3.25 -17.02
C ASN A 333 -30.60 -3.58 -15.57
N TYR A 334 -31.05 -4.81 -15.30
CA TYR A 334 -31.27 -5.29 -13.94
C TYR A 334 -30.00 -5.36 -13.10
N LEU A 335 -28.87 -5.82 -13.68
CA LEU A 335 -27.57 -5.85 -12.99
C LEU A 335 -27.17 -4.42 -12.57
N HIS A 336 -27.30 -3.44 -13.45
CA HIS A 336 -27.03 -2.04 -13.11
C HIS A 336 -27.96 -1.52 -12.00
N ALA A 337 -29.25 -1.82 -12.08
CA ALA A 337 -30.23 -1.44 -11.04
C ALA A 337 -29.96 -2.12 -9.68
N SER A 338 -29.25 -3.24 -9.69
CA SER A 338 -28.82 -3.99 -8.50
C SER A 338 -27.42 -3.59 -7.99
N ASN A 339 -26.89 -2.43 -8.39
CA ASN A 339 -25.56 -1.93 -8.03
C ASN A 339 -24.40 -2.88 -8.43
N VAL A 340 -24.59 -3.65 -9.51
CA VAL A 340 -23.52 -4.43 -10.13
C VAL A 340 -22.96 -3.63 -11.30
N LYS A 341 -21.65 -3.35 -11.28
CA LYS A 341 -20.98 -2.71 -12.42
C LYS A 341 -20.79 -3.73 -13.53
N VAL A 342 -21.29 -3.42 -14.71
CA VAL A 342 -21.18 -4.27 -15.90
C VAL A 342 -20.28 -3.60 -16.92
N GLU A 343 -19.21 -4.26 -17.31
CA GLU A 343 -18.30 -3.86 -18.38
C GLU A 343 -18.37 -4.92 -19.48
N VAL A 344 -18.80 -4.51 -20.68
CA VAL A 344 -18.87 -5.41 -21.84
C VAL A 344 -17.47 -5.54 -22.44
N ILE A 345 -16.89 -6.73 -22.40
CA ILE A 345 -15.55 -7.04 -22.93
C ILE A 345 -15.64 -7.36 -24.43
N HIS A 346 -16.68 -8.11 -24.82
CA HIS A 346 -16.88 -8.55 -26.22
C HIS A 346 -18.38 -8.65 -26.54
N ASN A 347 -18.75 -8.18 -27.75
CA ASN A 347 -20.06 -8.39 -28.35
C ASN A 347 -19.86 -9.33 -29.53
N ALA A 348 -20.46 -10.50 -29.49
CA ALA A 348 -20.51 -11.39 -30.65
C ALA A 348 -21.68 -11.01 -31.58
#